data_435c791cec7f2bde2704adb0fb1456b7
#
_entry.id   435c791cec7f2bde2704adb0fb1456b7
#
_cell.length_a   1.000
_cell.length_b   1.000
_cell.length_c   1.000
_cell.angle_alpha   90.00
_cell.angle_beta   90.00
_cell.angle_gamma   90.00
#
_symmetry.space_group_name_H-M   'P 1'
#
loop_
_entity.id
_entity.type
_entity.pdbx_description
1 polymer ?
#
loop_
_entity_poly.entity_id
_entity_poly.type
_entity_poly.pdbx_seq_one_letter_code
_entity_poly.pdbx_strand_id
1 'polypeptide(L)'
;MASDATRLDVQTVDGVTVARFVDNRILDEAVIQVVGDQMYRLVDDDGLRKIVLDFQSVEHLSSAALGKLITLDRKVKASKGRMKMCNIRPEIFEVFQITK
;
A
#
# COMPACT_ATOMS: atom_id res chain seq x y z
N MET A 1 24.18 2.22 -1.06
CA MET A 1 23.59 1.96 -0.60
C MET A 1 22.31 2.06 -0.68
N ALA A 2 21.78 1.42 -0.52
CA ALA A 2 20.51 1.60 -0.60
C ALA A 2 20.06 2.57 0.10
N SER A 3 19.85 3.41 -0.51
CA SER A 3 19.52 4.45 0.12
C SER A 3 18.18 4.49 0.61
N ASP A 4 17.28 3.88 0.04
CA ASP A 4 15.91 3.95 0.47
C ASP A 4 15.63 2.86 1.45
N ALA A 5 15.24 3.25 2.65
CA ALA A 5 14.80 2.28 3.62
C ALA A 5 13.55 1.61 3.09
N THR A 6 13.39 0.35 3.42
CA THR A 6 12.19 -0.39 3.07
C THR A 6 11.02 0.16 3.86
N ARG A 7 9.98 0.62 3.17
CA ARG A 7 8.77 1.15 3.80
C ARG A 7 7.64 0.13 3.83
N LEU A 8 7.84 -0.98 3.15
CA LEU A 8 6.89 -2.10 3.16
C LEU A 8 7.61 -3.34 3.61
N ASP A 9 7.02 -4.04 4.56
CA ASP A 9 7.49 -5.36 4.98
C ASP A 9 6.65 -6.37 4.22
N VAL A 10 7.25 -7.06 3.28
CA VAL A 10 6.53 -7.93 2.34
C VAL A 10 6.79 -9.39 2.65
N GLN A 11 5.72 -10.16 2.80
CA GLN A 11 5.80 -11.59 3.01
C GLN A 11 4.81 -12.29 2.10
N THR A 12 5.15 -13.50 1.67
CA THR A 12 4.25 -14.30 0.86
C THR A 12 3.80 -15.52 1.66
N VAL A 13 2.48 -15.69 1.77
CA VAL A 13 1.88 -16.80 2.50
C VAL A 13 0.84 -17.44 1.60
N ASP A 14 1.06 -18.70 1.23
CA ASP A 14 0.12 -19.48 0.41
C ASP A 14 -0.29 -18.76 -0.89
N GLY A 15 0.68 -18.14 -1.54
CA GLY A 15 0.42 -17.45 -2.80
C GLY A 15 -0.16 -16.06 -2.65
N VAL A 16 -0.37 -15.60 -1.41
CA VAL A 16 -0.86 -14.25 -1.16
C VAL A 16 0.29 -13.40 -0.63
N THR A 17 0.46 -12.23 -1.19
CA THR A 17 1.50 -11.30 -0.75
C THR A 17 0.91 -10.33 0.27
N VAL A 18 1.48 -10.33 1.47
CA VAL A 18 1.07 -9.42 2.52
C VAL A 18 2.11 -8.31 2.61
N ALA A 19 1.69 -7.08 2.40
CA ALA A 19 2.57 -5.92 2.48
C ALA A 19 2.12 -5.07 3.67
N ARG A 20 2.97 -4.97 4.68
CA ARG A 20 2.70 -4.19 5.88
C ARG A 20 3.46 -2.89 5.80
N PHE A 21 2.77 -1.80 6.09
CA PHE A 21 3.41 -0.49 6.16
C PHE A 21 4.22 -0.40 7.44
N VAL A 22 5.46 0.04 7.31
CA VAL A 22 6.37 0.19 8.45
C VAL A 22 6.09 1.48 9.21
N ASP A 23 5.72 2.54 8.49
CA ASP A 23 5.53 3.85 9.08
C ASP A 23 4.18 3.99 9.78
N ASN A 24 4.18 4.71 10.91
CA ASN A 24 2.94 5.05 11.61
C ASN A 24 2.23 6.21 10.94
N ARG A 25 3.00 7.13 10.38
CA ARG A 25 2.46 8.34 9.78
C ARG A 25 2.96 8.46 8.35
N ILE A 26 2.05 8.39 7.40
CA ILE A 26 2.40 8.49 5.99
C ILE A 26 1.88 9.84 5.49
N LEU A 27 2.57 10.88 5.89
CA LEU A 27 2.18 12.27 5.64
C LEU A 27 3.21 13.05 4.83
N ASP A 28 4.49 12.67 4.95
CA ASP A 28 5.57 13.38 4.29
C ASP A 28 5.63 12.98 2.82
N GLU A 29 5.74 13.95 1.94
CA GLU A 29 5.73 13.70 0.51
C GLU A 29 6.84 12.75 0.07
N ALA A 30 8.03 12.88 0.64
CA ALA A 30 9.14 12.00 0.29
C ALA A 30 8.84 10.56 0.69
N VAL A 31 8.25 10.36 1.86
CA VAL A 31 7.86 9.03 2.33
C VAL A 31 6.76 8.45 1.43
N ILE A 32 5.79 9.28 1.08
CA ILE A 32 4.68 8.86 0.22
C ILE A 32 5.20 8.38 -1.13
N GLN A 33 6.17 9.09 -1.69
CA GLN A 33 6.75 8.73 -2.96
C GLN A 33 7.44 7.36 -2.88
N VAL A 34 8.22 7.14 -1.84
CA VAL A 34 8.92 5.87 -1.66
C VAL A 34 7.93 4.73 -1.46
N VAL A 35 6.93 4.94 -0.61
CA VAL A 35 5.90 3.92 -0.35
C VAL A 35 5.17 3.60 -1.64
N GLY A 36 4.79 4.63 -2.40
CA GLY A 36 4.10 4.44 -3.66
C GLY A 36 4.91 3.62 -4.64
N ASP A 37 6.19 3.97 -4.80
CA ASP A 37 7.06 3.25 -5.73
C ASP A 37 7.22 1.79 -5.31
N GLN A 38 7.37 1.52 -4.02
CA GLN A 38 7.51 0.16 -3.53
C GLN A 38 6.23 -0.65 -3.74
N MET A 39 5.07 -0.04 -3.53
CA MET A 39 3.80 -0.70 -3.80
C MET A 39 3.63 -1.02 -5.28
N TYR A 40 3.96 -0.07 -6.15
CA TYR A 40 3.77 -0.27 -7.59
C TYR A 40 4.67 -1.38 -8.13
N ARG A 41 5.86 -1.54 -7.56
CA ARG A 41 6.77 -2.61 -7.98
C ARG A 41 6.18 -3.99 -7.73
N LEU A 42 5.35 -4.14 -6.70
CA LEU A 42 4.73 -5.43 -6.43
C LEU A 42 3.93 -5.89 -7.65
N VAL A 43 3.29 -4.97 -8.35
CA VAL A 43 2.50 -5.29 -9.52
C VAL A 43 3.34 -5.21 -10.79
N ASP A 44 4.07 -4.11 -10.97
CA ASP A 44 4.75 -3.84 -12.24
C ASP A 44 5.97 -4.73 -12.46
N ASP A 45 6.77 -4.95 -11.41
CA ASP A 45 8.00 -5.71 -11.54
C ASP A 45 7.84 -7.17 -11.11
N ASP A 46 7.13 -7.39 -10.01
CA ASP A 46 7.01 -8.73 -9.45
C ASP A 46 5.79 -9.48 -9.95
N GLY A 47 4.87 -8.81 -10.61
CA GLY A 47 3.70 -9.44 -11.20
C GLY A 47 2.75 -10.07 -10.20
N LEU A 48 2.76 -9.57 -8.97
CA LEU A 48 1.91 -10.12 -7.91
C LEU A 48 0.45 -9.73 -8.14
N ARG A 49 -0.43 -10.68 -7.95
CA ARG A 49 -1.85 -10.47 -8.23
C ARG A 49 -2.76 -10.58 -7.03
N LYS A 50 -2.31 -11.23 -5.96
CA LYS A 50 -3.09 -11.35 -4.72
C LYS A 50 -2.33 -10.60 -3.65
N ILE A 51 -2.80 -9.42 -3.33
CA ILE A 51 -2.09 -8.52 -2.43
C ILE A 51 -3.00 -8.14 -1.27
N VAL A 52 -2.47 -8.23 -0.05
CA VAL A 52 -3.13 -7.74 1.14
C VAL A 52 -2.26 -6.62 1.71
N LEU A 53 -2.84 -5.45 1.89
CA LEU A 53 -2.16 -4.33 2.52
C LEU A 53 -2.55 -4.30 4.00
N ASP A 54 -1.56 -4.40 4.86
CA ASP A 54 -1.76 -4.42 6.30
C ASP A 54 -1.45 -3.05 6.87
N PHE A 55 -2.47 -2.39 7.42
CA PHE A 55 -2.36 -1.05 7.97
C PHE A 55 -2.20 -1.04 9.48
N GLN A 56 -1.79 -2.14 10.07
CA GLN A 56 -1.72 -2.27 11.53
C GLN A 56 -0.93 -1.12 12.19
N SER A 57 0.17 -0.73 11.58
CA SER A 57 1.01 0.33 12.13
C SER A 57 0.58 1.73 11.73
N VAL A 58 -0.32 1.86 10.77
CA VAL A 58 -0.67 3.17 10.21
C VAL A 58 -1.69 3.88 11.08
N GLU A 59 -1.32 5.04 11.58
CA GLU A 59 -2.21 5.87 12.40
C GLU A 59 -2.72 7.08 11.62
N HIS A 60 -1.90 7.58 10.70
CA HIS A 60 -2.27 8.76 9.90
C HIS A 60 -1.84 8.56 8.46
N LEU A 61 -2.71 8.98 7.55
CA LEU A 61 -2.49 8.83 6.12
C LEU A 61 -2.98 10.09 5.41
N SER A 62 -2.15 10.68 4.56
CA SER A 62 -2.55 11.89 3.85
C SER A 62 -3.39 11.55 2.61
N SER A 63 -4.04 12.58 2.06
CA SER A 63 -4.80 12.41 0.82
C SER A 63 -3.91 11.97 -0.33
N ALA A 64 -2.68 12.46 -0.37
CA ALA A 64 -1.74 12.07 -1.42
C ALA A 64 -1.39 10.57 -1.33
N ALA A 65 -1.20 10.08 -0.09
CA ALA A 65 -0.93 8.67 0.12
C ALA A 65 -2.15 7.83 -0.28
N LEU A 66 -3.34 8.33 0.03
CA LEU A 66 -4.57 7.67 -0.35
C LEU A 66 -4.68 7.56 -1.88
N GLY A 67 -4.26 8.60 -2.59
CA GLY A 67 -4.22 8.58 -4.05
C GLY A 67 -3.33 7.48 -4.59
N LYS A 68 -2.20 7.24 -3.93
CA LYS A 68 -1.30 6.15 -4.32
C LYS A 68 -1.99 4.79 -4.15
N LEU A 69 -2.77 4.64 -3.09
CA LEU A 69 -3.50 3.40 -2.86
C LEU A 69 -4.56 3.16 -3.93
N ILE A 70 -5.23 4.21 -4.34
CA ILE A 70 -6.25 4.11 -5.39
C ILE A 70 -5.60 3.71 -6.71
N THR A 71 -4.45 4.29 -7.02
CA THR A 71 -3.71 3.94 -8.22
C THR A 71 -3.25 2.49 -8.18
N LEU A 72 -2.78 2.03 -7.02
CA LEU A 72 -2.37 0.65 -6.86
C LEU A 72 -3.55 -0.30 -7.12
N ASP A 73 -4.72 0.02 -6.58
CA ASP A 73 -5.92 -0.78 -6.79
C ASP A 73 -6.23 -0.92 -8.28
N ARG A 74 -6.11 0.18 -9.01
CA ARG A 74 -6.34 0.15 -10.46
C ARG A 74 -5.32 -0.73 -11.18
N LYS A 75 -4.06 -0.64 -10.79
CA LYS A 75 -3.00 -1.46 -11.38
C LYS A 75 -3.26 -2.95 -11.13
N VAL A 76 -3.65 -3.29 -9.91
CA VAL A 76 -3.94 -4.67 -9.55
C VAL A 76 -5.11 -5.19 -10.37
N LYS A 77 -6.17 -4.41 -10.50
CA LYS A 77 -7.33 -4.80 -11.28
C LYS A 77 -7.01 -4.93 -12.76
N ALA A 78 -6.18 -4.05 -13.28
CA ALA A 78 -5.76 -4.11 -14.67
C ALA A 78 -4.97 -5.39 -14.95
N SER A 79 -4.30 -5.92 -13.94
CA SER A 79 -3.55 -7.18 -14.05
C SER A 79 -4.43 -8.39 -13.73
N LYS A 80 -5.72 -8.18 -13.55
CA LYS A 80 -6.69 -9.21 -13.18
C LYS A 80 -6.39 -9.81 -11.82
N GLY A 81 -5.84 -9.00 -10.93
CA GLY A 81 -5.53 -9.40 -9.57
C GLY A 81 -6.57 -8.91 -8.58
N ARG A 82 -6.27 -9.13 -7.32
CA ARG A 82 -7.12 -8.70 -6.21
C ARG A 82 -6.29 -8.05 -5.13
N MET A 83 -6.82 -6.99 -4.55
CA MET A 83 -6.18 -6.31 -3.45
C MET A 83 -7.19 -6.14 -2.33
N LYS A 84 -6.75 -6.43 -1.12
CA LYS A 84 -7.56 -6.23 0.08
C LYS A 84 -6.75 -5.45 1.10
N MET A 85 -7.45 -4.77 1.98
CA MET A 85 -6.83 -4.02 3.07
C MET A 85 -7.31 -4.60 4.39
N CYS A 86 -6.39 -4.72 5.34
CA CYS A 86 -6.74 -5.22 6.66
C CYS A 86 -6.16 -4.31 7.74
N ASN A 87 -6.73 -4.38 8.94
CA ASN A 87 -6.29 -3.61 10.10
C ASN A 87 -6.27 -2.11 9.87
N ILE A 88 -7.16 -1.62 9.02
CA ILE A 88 -7.24 -0.20 8.72
C ILE A 88 -8.11 0.47 9.78
N ARG A 89 -7.66 1.61 10.28
CA ARG A 89 -8.41 2.35 11.29
C ARG A 89 -9.68 2.92 10.70
N PRO A 90 -10.77 2.98 11.47
CA PRO A 90 -12.05 3.49 10.95
C PRO A 90 -11.94 4.89 10.35
N GLU A 91 -11.16 5.77 10.96
CA GLU A 91 -11.00 7.13 10.46
C GLU A 91 -10.37 7.14 9.06
N ILE A 92 -9.40 6.26 8.83
CA ILE A 92 -8.73 6.16 7.54
C ILE A 92 -9.67 5.53 6.52
N PHE A 93 -10.38 4.51 6.92
CA PHE A 93 -11.31 3.81 6.04
C PHE A 93 -12.42 4.74 5.56
N GLU A 94 -12.92 5.60 6.44
CA GLU A 94 -13.94 6.57 6.07
C GLU A 94 -13.45 7.52 4.98
N VAL A 95 -12.22 8.03 5.12
CA VAL A 95 -11.64 8.92 4.12
C VAL A 95 -11.51 8.21 2.79
N PHE A 96 -11.09 6.95 2.82
CA PHE A 96 -10.93 6.15 1.64
C PHE A 96 -12.26 5.97 0.91
N GLN A 97 -13.34 5.73 1.65
CA GLN A 97 -14.66 5.56 1.06
C GLN A 97 -15.17 6.85 0.43
N ILE A 98 -14.94 7.97 1.07
CA ILE A 98 -15.38 9.26 0.55
C ILE A 98 -14.66 9.60 -0.76
N THR A 99 -13.39 9.26 -0.85
CA THR A 99 -12.58 9.59 -2.01
C THR A 99 -12.88 8.71 -3.22
N LYS A 100 -13.40 7.57 -2.98
CA LYS A 100 -13.68 6.62 -4.03
C LYS A 100 -14.69 7.12 -5.09
#